data_cd3d6c2e11535769a38242d993880ce5
#
_entry.id   cd3d6c2e11535769a38242d993880ce5
#
_cell.length_a   1.000
_cell.length_b   1.000
_cell.length_c   1.000
_cell.angle_alpha   90.00
_cell.angle_beta   90.00
_cell.angle_gamma   90.00
#
_symmetry.space_group_name_H-M   'P 1'
#
loop_
_entity.id
_entity.type
_entity.pdbx_description
1 polymer ?
#
loop_
_entity_poly.entity_id
_entity_poly.type
_entity_poly.pdbx_seq_one_letter_code
_entity_poly.pdbx_strand_id
1 'polypeptide(L)'
;IDDKNAQMLVLAINSALNSESFIGAGIRQIRKGSNETMNQFLLDLKAGSIHTVIMSGVNPAYSLPNAKEFTDSLKKATLSVAISLKEDETALASTIAIGTTHYLESWNDLMLTKGTYSLTQPTINPLFKQTKQLQEILLDWNGNKTSYYDYLKANSSAYTSGVSWNKVVHDGFVVVN
;
A
#
# COMPACT_ATOMS: atom_id res chain seq x y z
N ILE A 1 3.64 19.03 -12.52
CA ILE A 1 5.02 19.21 -13.06
C ILE A 1 5.85 18.04 -12.52
N ASP A 2 6.38 17.19 -13.39
CA ASP A 2 7.13 15.98 -13.01
C ASP A 2 8.65 16.23 -12.89
N ASP A 3 9.10 17.45 -13.24
CA ASP A 3 10.51 17.84 -13.14
C ASP A 3 10.84 18.28 -11.70
N LYS A 4 11.82 17.61 -11.07
CA LYS A 4 12.25 17.89 -9.69
C LYS A 4 12.76 19.32 -9.52
N ASN A 5 13.53 19.83 -10.49
CA ASN A 5 14.12 21.16 -10.39
C ASN A 5 13.03 22.25 -10.51
N ALA A 6 12.05 22.05 -11.39
CA ALA A 6 10.90 22.92 -11.51
C ALA A 6 10.05 22.91 -10.22
N GLN A 7 9.86 21.76 -9.58
CA GLN A 7 9.17 21.68 -8.28
C GLN A 7 9.94 22.42 -7.19
N MET A 8 11.26 22.25 -7.12
CA MET A 8 12.12 22.97 -6.17
C MET A 8 12.06 24.49 -6.38
N LEU A 9 12.05 24.94 -7.64
CA LEU A 9 11.93 26.36 -7.96
C LEU A 9 10.58 26.92 -7.53
N VAL A 10 9.48 26.21 -7.77
CA VAL A 10 8.15 26.62 -7.30
C VAL A 10 8.10 26.73 -5.78
N LEU A 11 8.71 25.79 -5.05
CA LEU A 11 8.80 25.84 -3.59
C LEU A 11 9.61 27.06 -3.12
N ALA A 12 10.73 27.34 -3.77
CA ALA A 12 11.57 28.51 -3.45
C ALA A 12 10.83 29.84 -3.70
N ILE A 13 10.10 29.95 -4.81
CA ILE A 13 9.28 31.13 -5.14
C ILE A 13 8.17 31.31 -4.10
N ASN A 14 7.43 30.25 -3.75
CA ASN A 14 6.38 30.35 -2.73
C ASN A 14 6.93 30.74 -1.36
N SER A 15 8.10 30.24 -1.00
CA SER A 15 8.79 30.63 0.24
C SER A 15 9.22 32.09 0.21
N ALA A 16 9.80 32.58 -0.90
CA ALA A 16 10.23 33.96 -1.04
C ALA A 16 9.05 34.95 -1.02
N LEU A 17 7.90 34.57 -1.53
CA LEU A 17 6.67 35.34 -1.54
C LEU A 17 5.87 35.25 -0.23
N ASN A 18 6.30 34.44 0.74
CA ASN A 18 5.52 34.10 1.93
C ASN A 18 4.07 33.68 1.58
N SER A 19 3.91 32.83 0.58
CA SER A 19 2.61 32.46 0.03
C SER A 19 1.79 31.67 1.05
N GLU A 20 0.63 32.20 1.42
CA GLU A 20 -0.34 31.54 2.30
C GLU A 20 -1.07 30.37 1.60
N SER A 21 -0.99 30.29 0.28
CA SER A 21 -1.55 29.18 -0.50
C SER A 21 -0.74 27.88 -0.36
N PHE A 22 0.45 27.95 0.23
CA PHE A 22 1.34 26.82 0.44
C PHE A 22 1.59 26.59 1.93
N ILE A 23 0.98 25.52 2.46
CA ILE A 23 1.19 25.10 3.84
C ILE A 23 2.23 23.96 3.84
N GLY A 24 3.49 24.31 4.11
CA GLY A 24 4.59 23.34 4.20
C GLY A 24 4.57 22.46 5.46
N ALA A 25 3.84 22.88 6.50
CA ALA A 25 3.72 22.14 7.74
C ALA A 25 2.67 21.03 7.61
N GLY A 26 3.08 19.79 7.84
CA GLY A 26 2.15 18.64 7.87
C GLY A 26 2.05 17.82 6.60
N ILE A 27 2.84 18.12 5.56
CA ILE A 27 2.95 17.24 4.40
C ILE A 27 3.48 15.89 4.86
N ARG A 28 2.68 14.84 4.69
CA ARG A 28 3.13 13.46 4.90
C ARG A 28 3.39 12.80 3.57
N GLN A 29 4.57 12.25 3.45
CA GLN A 29 4.88 11.34 2.38
C GLN A 29 4.35 9.95 2.78
N ILE A 30 3.14 9.61 2.32
CA ILE A 30 2.50 8.33 2.60
C ILE A 30 3.15 7.23 1.75
N ARG A 31 3.60 7.57 0.54
CA ARG A 31 4.31 6.68 -0.37
C ARG A 31 5.79 7.04 -0.38
N LYS A 32 6.64 6.06 -0.05
CA LYS A 32 8.10 6.23 -0.02
C LYS A 32 8.80 5.66 -1.26
N GLY A 33 8.05 5.25 -2.27
CA GLY A 33 8.62 4.74 -3.52
C GLY A 33 9.30 5.83 -4.33
N SER A 34 10.35 5.47 -5.07
CA SER A 34 11.03 6.34 -6.03
C SER A 34 11.27 5.61 -7.34
N ASN A 35 11.36 6.36 -8.45
CA ASN A 35 11.71 5.79 -9.75
C ASN A 35 13.12 5.19 -9.74
N GLU A 36 14.04 5.76 -8.98
CA GLU A 36 15.40 5.24 -8.83
C GLU A 36 15.40 3.85 -8.18
N THR A 37 14.67 3.68 -7.08
CA THR A 37 14.52 2.38 -6.41
C THR A 37 13.83 1.36 -7.31
N MET A 38 12.83 1.78 -8.09
CA MET A 38 12.14 0.90 -9.05
C MET A 38 13.08 0.47 -10.18
N ASN A 39 13.88 1.39 -10.73
CA ASN A 39 14.86 1.07 -11.75
C ASN A 39 15.92 0.09 -11.24
N GLN A 40 16.43 0.28 -10.01
CA GLN A 40 17.37 -0.67 -9.41
C GLN A 40 16.73 -2.05 -9.23
N PHE A 41 15.49 -2.11 -8.73
CA PHE A 41 14.74 -3.38 -8.64
C PHE A 41 14.64 -4.10 -10.00
N LEU A 42 14.35 -3.37 -11.09
CA LEU A 42 14.26 -3.95 -12.43
C LEU A 42 15.61 -4.49 -12.92
N LEU A 43 16.72 -3.80 -12.64
CA LEU A 43 18.07 -4.26 -12.93
C LEU A 43 18.42 -5.54 -12.18
N ASP A 44 18.13 -5.58 -10.88
CA ASP A 44 18.39 -6.74 -10.03
C ASP A 44 17.53 -7.94 -10.43
N LEU A 45 16.28 -7.71 -10.80
CA LEU A 45 15.38 -8.74 -11.31
C LEU A 45 15.90 -9.30 -12.65
N LYS A 46 16.33 -8.43 -13.54
CA LYS A 46 16.94 -8.80 -14.84
C LYS A 46 18.23 -9.59 -14.65
N ALA A 47 19.04 -9.23 -13.67
CA ALA A 47 20.25 -9.96 -13.31
C ALA A 47 19.97 -11.34 -12.66
N GLY A 48 18.72 -11.61 -12.22
CA GLY A 48 18.36 -12.85 -11.52
C GLY A 48 18.84 -12.89 -10.06
N SER A 49 19.16 -11.74 -9.48
CA SER A 49 19.60 -11.64 -8.08
C SER A 49 18.44 -11.65 -7.08
N ILE A 50 17.20 -11.52 -7.57
CA ILE A 50 15.99 -11.54 -6.74
C ILE A 50 15.37 -12.92 -6.75
N HIS A 51 15.29 -13.53 -5.58
CA HIS A 51 14.74 -14.88 -5.42
C HIS A 51 13.20 -14.89 -5.34
N THR A 52 12.62 -13.92 -4.63
CA THR A 52 11.16 -13.86 -4.39
C THR A 52 10.63 -12.45 -4.66
N VAL A 53 9.54 -12.36 -5.41
CA VAL A 53 8.83 -11.10 -5.69
C VAL A 53 7.39 -11.23 -5.23
N ILE A 54 6.95 -10.29 -4.39
CA ILE A 54 5.55 -10.19 -3.94
C ILE A 54 5.00 -8.85 -4.43
N MET A 55 3.90 -8.91 -5.18
CA MET A 55 3.23 -7.75 -5.78
C MET A 55 1.80 -7.69 -5.26
N SER A 56 1.40 -6.58 -4.69
CA SER A 56 0.04 -6.40 -4.17
C SER A 56 -0.58 -5.10 -4.67
N GLY A 57 -1.75 -5.21 -5.29
CA GLY A 57 -2.52 -4.07 -5.79
C GLY A 57 -1.83 -3.28 -6.90
N VAL A 58 -0.89 -3.91 -7.63
CA VAL A 58 -0.14 -3.30 -8.73
C VAL A 58 -0.12 -4.22 -9.93
N ASN A 59 -0.09 -3.64 -11.14
CA ASN A 59 -0.04 -4.38 -12.39
C ASN A 59 1.14 -3.91 -13.26
N PRO A 60 2.40 -4.20 -12.86
CA PRO A 60 3.58 -3.79 -13.60
C PRO A 60 3.69 -4.43 -14.99
N ALA A 61 3.14 -5.61 -15.21
CA ALA A 61 3.10 -6.25 -16.52
C ALA A 61 2.24 -5.48 -17.55
N TYR A 62 1.40 -4.55 -17.09
CA TYR A 62 0.63 -3.64 -17.93
C TYR A 62 1.14 -2.19 -17.87
N SER A 63 1.44 -1.71 -16.66
CA SER A 63 1.67 -0.28 -16.42
C SER A 63 3.11 0.19 -16.70
N LEU A 64 4.08 -0.72 -16.75
CA LEU A 64 5.46 -0.34 -17.05
C LEU A 64 5.67 -0.11 -18.56
N PRO A 65 6.47 0.90 -18.96
CA PRO A 65 6.83 1.10 -20.36
C PRO A 65 7.55 -0.11 -20.97
N ASN A 66 8.29 -0.86 -20.17
CA ASN A 66 9.04 -2.07 -20.56
C ASN A 66 8.40 -3.35 -19.98
N ALA A 67 7.08 -3.44 -20.03
CA ALA A 67 6.29 -4.54 -19.45
C ALA A 67 6.77 -5.94 -19.90
N LYS A 68 7.14 -6.08 -21.19
CA LYS A 68 7.68 -7.36 -21.70
C LYS A 68 9.01 -7.72 -21.05
N GLU A 69 9.92 -6.79 -20.89
CA GLU A 69 11.21 -7.03 -20.22
C GLU A 69 11.01 -7.39 -18.75
N PHE A 70 10.06 -6.72 -18.08
CA PHE A 70 9.67 -7.05 -16.72
C PHE A 70 9.16 -8.49 -16.61
N THR A 71 8.19 -8.91 -17.44
CA THR A 71 7.63 -10.26 -17.39
C THR A 71 8.64 -11.34 -17.73
N ASP A 72 9.54 -11.09 -18.69
CA ASP A 72 10.63 -12.01 -19.00
C ASP A 72 11.66 -12.12 -17.86
N SER A 73 11.92 -11.02 -17.16
CA SER A 73 12.79 -10.99 -15.99
C SER A 73 12.16 -11.63 -14.76
N LEU A 74 10.84 -11.48 -14.58
CA LEU A 74 10.10 -12.07 -13.47
C LEU A 74 10.21 -13.61 -13.44
N LYS A 75 10.32 -14.23 -14.60
CA LYS A 75 10.53 -15.69 -14.75
C LYS A 75 11.86 -16.18 -14.18
N LYS A 76 12.83 -15.28 -13.93
CA LYS A 76 14.11 -15.63 -13.29
C LYS A 76 14.02 -15.72 -11.77
N ALA A 77 12.99 -15.10 -11.17
CA ALA A 77 12.72 -15.27 -9.75
C ALA A 77 12.21 -16.71 -9.49
N THR A 78 12.66 -17.32 -8.41
CA THR A 78 12.21 -18.67 -8.01
C THR A 78 10.73 -18.66 -7.64
N LEU A 79 10.26 -17.56 -7.05
CA LEU A 79 8.87 -17.38 -6.65
C LEU A 79 8.41 -15.96 -6.98
N SER A 80 7.29 -15.85 -7.67
CA SER A 80 6.56 -14.59 -7.83
C SER A 80 5.11 -14.76 -7.40
N VAL A 81 4.63 -13.85 -6.57
CA VAL A 81 3.27 -13.86 -6.02
C VAL A 81 2.59 -12.56 -6.38
N ALA A 82 1.46 -12.63 -7.08
CA ALA A 82 0.59 -11.50 -7.32
C ALA A 82 -0.65 -11.59 -6.41
N ILE A 83 -0.95 -10.52 -5.69
CA ILE A 83 -2.13 -10.38 -4.83
C ILE A 83 -2.99 -9.28 -5.44
N SER A 84 -4.10 -9.64 -6.06
CA SER A 84 -4.91 -8.71 -6.85
C SER A 84 -6.40 -9.03 -6.75
N LEU A 85 -7.24 -8.04 -7.11
CA LEU A 85 -8.71 -8.21 -7.15
C LEU A 85 -9.20 -9.07 -8.31
N LYS A 86 -8.39 -9.17 -9.35
CA LYS A 86 -8.71 -9.91 -10.59
C LYS A 86 -7.44 -10.52 -11.17
N GLU A 87 -7.62 -11.48 -12.03
CA GLU A 87 -6.54 -12.07 -12.80
C GLU A 87 -6.15 -11.09 -13.93
N ASP A 88 -5.17 -10.25 -13.62
CA ASP A 88 -4.58 -9.27 -14.56
C ASP A 88 -3.28 -9.82 -15.18
N GLU A 89 -2.64 -9.03 -16.05
CA GLU A 89 -1.43 -9.43 -16.78
C GLU A 89 -0.27 -9.82 -15.84
N THR A 90 -0.18 -9.17 -14.68
CA THR A 90 0.83 -9.49 -13.65
C THR A 90 0.50 -10.79 -12.94
N ALA A 91 -0.77 -11.00 -12.61
CA ALA A 91 -1.23 -12.26 -12.01
C ALA A 91 -0.96 -13.45 -12.96
N LEU A 92 -1.27 -13.29 -14.25
CA LEU A 92 -1.01 -14.31 -15.29
C LEU A 92 0.49 -14.60 -15.49
N ALA A 93 1.35 -13.61 -15.28
CA ALA A 93 2.80 -13.75 -15.41
C ALA A 93 3.48 -14.31 -14.15
N SER A 94 2.77 -14.39 -13.02
CA SER A 94 3.31 -14.80 -11.73
C SER A 94 3.21 -16.30 -11.49
N THR A 95 4.08 -16.84 -10.64
CA THR A 95 4.07 -18.25 -10.22
C THR A 95 2.79 -18.58 -9.43
N ILE A 96 2.34 -17.63 -8.60
CA ILE A 96 1.13 -17.76 -7.78
C ILE A 96 0.31 -16.48 -7.91
N ALA A 97 -0.98 -16.62 -8.17
CA ALA A 97 -1.96 -15.54 -8.09
C ALA A 97 -2.91 -15.78 -6.92
N ILE A 98 -3.07 -14.77 -6.07
CA ILE A 98 -3.95 -14.80 -4.89
C ILE A 98 -5.01 -13.73 -5.05
N GLY A 99 -6.28 -14.15 -5.00
CA GLY A 99 -7.42 -13.22 -4.97
C GLY A 99 -7.52 -12.52 -3.62
N THR A 100 -7.58 -11.19 -3.62
CA THR A 100 -7.80 -10.40 -2.42
C THR A 100 -9.23 -9.85 -2.35
N THR A 101 -9.64 -9.37 -1.18
CA THR A 101 -10.94 -8.72 -0.97
C THR A 101 -10.93 -7.29 -1.50
N HIS A 102 -12.11 -6.79 -1.87
CA HIS A 102 -12.32 -5.39 -2.18
C HIS A 102 -12.27 -4.54 -0.89
N TYR A 103 -11.95 -3.25 -1.00
CA TYR A 103 -11.90 -2.37 0.19
C TYR A 103 -13.24 -2.26 0.93
N LEU A 104 -14.37 -2.43 0.23
CA LEU A 104 -15.70 -2.47 0.84
C LEU A 104 -15.96 -3.73 1.68
N GLU A 105 -15.14 -4.74 1.52
CA GLU A 105 -15.21 -6.03 2.23
C GLU A 105 -14.21 -6.12 3.39
N SER A 106 -13.37 -5.09 3.56
CA SER A 106 -12.17 -5.18 4.39
C SER A 106 -12.13 -4.14 5.49
N TRP A 107 -11.62 -4.52 6.65
CA TRP A 107 -11.15 -3.59 7.66
C TRP A 107 -9.83 -2.99 7.22
N ASN A 108 -9.65 -1.69 7.48
CA ASN A 108 -8.37 -1.02 7.25
C ASN A 108 -8.18 0.13 8.22
N ASP A 109 -6.94 0.56 8.40
CA ASP A 109 -6.59 1.73 9.17
C ASP A 109 -5.59 2.59 8.42
N LEU A 110 -5.60 3.87 8.70
CA LEU A 110 -4.80 4.82 7.95
C LEU A 110 -4.51 6.08 8.77
N MET A 111 -3.29 6.56 8.68
CA MET A 111 -2.90 7.84 9.25
C MET A 111 -2.49 8.80 8.12
N LEU A 112 -3.50 9.33 7.41
CA LEU A 112 -3.31 10.22 6.27
C LEU A 112 -2.69 11.55 6.66
N THR A 113 -3.15 12.10 7.78
CA THR A 113 -2.68 13.40 8.31
C THR A 113 -2.01 13.17 9.66
N LYS A 114 -0.98 13.97 9.95
CA LYS A 114 -0.32 13.91 11.26
C LYS A 114 -1.36 14.12 12.37
N GLY A 115 -1.41 13.17 13.31
CA GLY A 115 -2.32 13.25 14.42
C GLY A 115 -3.76 12.81 14.14
N THR A 116 -4.07 12.24 12.95
CA THR A 116 -5.41 11.69 12.69
C THR A 116 -5.30 10.22 12.30
N TYR A 117 -5.79 9.35 13.16
CA TYR A 117 -5.93 7.92 12.91
C TYR A 117 -7.36 7.62 12.45
N SER A 118 -7.51 7.00 11.30
CA SER A 118 -8.81 6.70 10.69
C SER A 118 -8.99 5.20 10.51
N LEU A 119 -10.22 4.73 10.69
CA LEU A 119 -10.63 3.35 10.44
C LEU A 119 -11.56 3.26 9.23
N THR A 120 -11.35 2.23 8.43
CA THR A 120 -12.30 1.81 7.40
C THR A 120 -12.96 0.51 7.84
N GLN A 121 -14.29 0.47 7.78
CA GLN A 121 -15.08 -0.71 8.10
C GLN A 121 -15.61 -1.35 6.82
N PRO A 122 -15.73 -2.68 6.77
CA PRO A 122 -16.41 -3.33 5.66
C PRO A 122 -17.90 -2.92 5.64
N THR A 123 -18.39 -2.56 4.46
CA THR A 123 -19.80 -2.22 4.22
C THR A 123 -20.58 -3.39 3.64
N ILE A 124 -19.90 -4.39 3.11
CA ILE A 124 -20.46 -5.63 2.59
C ILE A 124 -19.67 -6.84 3.12
N ASN A 125 -20.32 -7.99 3.14
CA ASN A 125 -19.62 -9.25 3.40
C ASN A 125 -18.74 -9.62 2.19
N PRO A 126 -17.65 -10.39 2.40
CA PRO A 126 -16.84 -10.91 1.30
C PRO A 126 -17.68 -11.63 0.26
N LEU A 127 -17.55 -11.24 -1.00
CA LEU A 127 -18.25 -11.86 -2.13
C LEU A 127 -17.77 -13.28 -2.37
N PHE A 128 -16.48 -13.53 -2.12
CA PHE A 128 -15.85 -14.83 -2.32
C PHE A 128 -15.23 -15.32 -1.01
N LYS A 129 -15.65 -16.50 -0.55
CA LYS A 129 -15.17 -17.08 0.71
C LYS A 129 -13.67 -17.41 0.75
N GLN A 130 -13.06 -17.56 -0.42
CA GLN A 130 -11.65 -17.94 -0.56
C GLN A 130 -10.71 -16.72 -0.54
N THR A 131 -11.24 -15.51 -0.73
CA THR A 131 -10.42 -14.30 -0.74
C THR A 131 -10.12 -13.82 0.68
N LYS A 132 -8.93 -13.27 0.86
CA LYS A 132 -8.49 -12.63 2.11
C LYS A 132 -7.87 -11.28 1.79
N GLN A 133 -8.02 -10.33 2.69
CA GLN A 133 -7.31 -9.06 2.55
C GLN A 133 -5.79 -9.24 2.76
N LEU A 134 -4.99 -8.35 2.17
CA LEU A 134 -3.53 -8.44 2.20
C LEU A 134 -2.98 -8.64 3.62
N GLN A 135 -3.50 -7.90 4.59
CA GLN A 135 -3.04 -7.95 5.97
C GLN A 135 -3.25 -9.34 6.59
N GLU A 136 -4.37 -10.00 6.30
CA GLU A 136 -4.64 -11.36 6.77
C GLU A 136 -3.75 -12.39 6.08
N ILE A 137 -3.46 -12.20 4.79
CA ILE A 137 -2.50 -13.03 4.06
C ILE A 137 -1.11 -12.93 4.73
N LEU A 138 -0.68 -11.72 5.07
CA LEU A 138 0.60 -11.50 5.74
C LEU A 138 0.63 -12.06 7.17
N LEU A 139 -0.47 -11.92 7.92
CA LEU A 139 -0.62 -12.55 9.24
C LEU A 139 -0.54 -14.07 9.14
N ASP A 140 -1.23 -14.67 8.18
CA ASP A 140 -1.20 -16.12 7.94
C ASP A 140 0.22 -16.61 7.60
N TRP A 141 0.95 -15.88 6.76
CA TRP A 141 2.35 -16.25 6.45
C TRP A 141 3.28 -16.12 7.65
N ASN A 142 2.97 -15.22 8.57
CA ASN A 142 3.69 -15.10 9.85
C ASN A 142 3.19 -16.09 10.93
N GLY A 143 2.32 -17.02 10.59
CA GLY A 143 1.77 -18.02 11.53
C GLY A 143 0.68 -17.49 12.46
N ASN A 144 0.23 -16.25 12.30
CA ASN A 144 -0.83 -15.63 13.08
C ASN A 144 -2.18 -15.82 12.38
N LYS A 145 -3.12 -16.51 13.03
CA LYS A 145 -4.47 -16.80 12.48
C LYS A 145 -5.54 -15.82 12.98
N THR A 146 -5.15 -14.74 13.64
CA THR A 146 -6.06 -13.70 14.13
C THR A 146 -6.69 -12.97 12.95
N SER A 147 -7.99 -12.66 13.02
CA SER A 147 -8.64 -11.79 12.03
C SER A 147 -8.00 -10.41 12.04
N TYR A 148 -8.03 -9.71 10.91
CA TYR A 148 -7.45 -8.36 10.88
C TYR A 148 -8.24 -7.38 11.79
N TYR A 149 -9.55 -7.57 11.95
CA TYR A 149 -10.35 -6.83 12.94
C TYR A 149 -9.81 -6.99 14.37
N ASP A 150 -9.58 -8.22 14.80
CA ASP A 150 -9.07 -8.49 16.16
C ASP A 150 -7.64 -7.98 16.34
N TYR A 151 -6.82 -8.08 15.27
CA TYR A 151 -5.48 -7.53 15.24
C TYR A 151 -5.50 -5.99 15.41
N LEU A 152 -6.35 -5.28 14.64
CA LEU A 152 -6.52 -3.83 14.76
C LEU A 152 -6.99 -3.45 16.17
N LYS A 153 -8.01 -4.13 16.68
CA LYS A 153 -8.57 -3.88 18.01
C LYS A 153 -7.51 -4.05 19.10
N ALA A 154 -6.72 -5.12 19.05
CA ALA A 154 -5.69 -5.39 20.03
C ALA A 154 -4.55 -4.36 20.00
N ASN A 155 -4.23 -3.81 18.82
CA ASN A 155 -3.12 -2.88 18.63
C ASN A 155 -3.54 -1.40 18.58
N SER A 156 -4.85 -1.10 18.61
CA SER A 156 -5.39 0.25 18.43
C SER A 156 -4.96 1.23 19.54
N SER A 157 -4.71 0.76 20.74
CA SER A 157 -4.34 1.60 21.90
C SER A 157 -3.12 2.49 21.63
N ALA A 158 -2.19 2.02 20.81
CA ALA A 158 -1.00 2.79 20.42
C ALA A 158 -1.33 4.04 19.57
N TYR A 159 -2.51 4.09 18.95
CA TYR A 159 -2.93 5.13 18.01
C TYR A 159 -4.17 5.90 18.42
N THR A 160 -4.84 5.50 19.49
CA THR A 160 -6.15 6.06 19.88
C THR A 160 -6.11 6.99 21.09
N SER A 161 -4.94 7.21 21.68
CA SER A 161 -4.75 8.11 22.83
C SER A 161 -5.77 7.86 23.98
N GLY A 162 -6.06 6.58 24.25
CA GLY A 162 -6.99 6.18 25.32
C GLY A 162 -8.47 6.24 24.94
N VAL A 163 -8.81 6.65 23.72
CA VAL A 163 -10.21 6.57 23.23
C VAL A 163 -10.59 5.09 23.07
N SER A 164 -11.78 4.73 23.57
CA SER A 164 -12.24 3.35 23.50
C SER A 164 -12.44 2.88 22.05
N TRP A 165 -12.18 1.60 21.80
CA TRP A 165 -12.33 1.01 20.47
C TRP A 165 -13.72 1.25 19.87
N ASN A 166 -14.79 1.06 20.66
CA ASN A 166 -16.15 1.25 20.19
C ASN A 166 -16.41 2.70 19.73
N LYS A 167 -15.81 3.68 20.41
CA LYS A 167 -15.92 5.08 19.99
C LYS A 167 -15.16 5.34 18.69
N VAL A 168 -13.96 4.79 18.55
CA VAL A 168 -13.17 4.92 17.31
C VAL A 168 -13.90 4.29 16.12
N VAL A 169 -14.51 3.12 16.32
CA VAL A 169 -15.33 2.44 15.30
C VAL A 169 -16.57 3.27 14.95
N HIS A 170 -17.26 3.84 15.95
CA HIS A 170 -18.44 4.68 15.73
C HIS A 170 -18.10 5.96 14.96
N ASP A 171 -17.05 6.66 15.37
CA ASP A 171 -16.67 7.97 14.81
C ASP A 171 -15.89 7.83 13.48
N GLY A 172 -15.27 6.67 13.24
CA GLY A 172 -14.45 6.37 12.07
C GLY A 172 -13.04 6.98 12.12
N PHE A 173 -12.76 7.85 13.07
CA PHE A 173 -11.45 8.46 13.26
C PHE A 173 -11.23 8.92 14.71
N VAL A 174 -9.96 9.20 15.02
CA VAL A 174 -9.56 9.86 16.26
C VAL A 174 -8.42 10.83 16.00
N VAL A 175 -8.47 11.99 16.64
CA VAL A 175 -7.37 12.96 16.62
C VAL A 175 -6.41 12.62 17.75
N VAL A 176 -5.16 12.39 17.43
CA VAL A 176 -4.07 12.02 18.32
C VAL A 176 -3.15 13.23 18.45
N ASN A 177 -3.08 13.84 19.61
CA ASN A 177 -2.21 15.00 19.88
C ASN A 177 -0.76 14.59 20.10
#